data_030d937f6f7f8bc4ea44f13a9b620fd7
#
_entry.id   030d937f6f7f8bc4ea44f13a9b620fd7
#
_cell.length_a   1.000
_cell.length_b   1.000
_cell.length_c   1.000
_cell.angle_alpha   90.00
_cell.angle_beta   90.00
_cell.angle_gamma   90.00
#
_symmetry.space_group_name_H-M   'P 1'
#
loop_
_entity.id
_entity.type
_entity.pdbx_description
1 polymer ?
#
loop_
_entity_poly.entity_id
_entity_poly.type
_entity_poly.pdbx_seq_one_letter_code
_entity_poly.pdbx_strand_id
1 'polypeptide(L)'
;LFEPEVVIGLGAIEDMKGIRKDKDGSLHIGAMTSLTEVARSQLITEAAPALAQAASVVAGPQIRNMGTLGGNVMLDTRCQWYNQSHFWRKSLGYCLKKDGTVCHVIEGGKKCVAAASNDTAPALMTLAAELHFLSPSGEVALPIEELWKADGTWNKNVGPDALLVSVHLPALSGPHGGAYLKLRERNAIDFPQLGIAARLGFAEDGSICEAAVAATALGPRPTLLQSTTKLLAGTTPGESNFEEALLELCAKAHKQLSPLANIPGDETYRKRMVPIFLKRALLLAAQP
;
A
#
# COMPACT_ATOMS: atom_id res chain seq x y z
N LEU A 1 -14.62 14.81 19.92
CA LEU A 1 -13.17 14.83 19.67
C LEU A 1 -12.47 14.14 20.85
N PHE A 2 -11.40 13.41 20.56
CA PHE A 2 -10.52 12.87 21.57
C PHE A 2 -9.45 13.92 21.89
N GLU A 3 -9.31 14.29 23.16
CA GLU A 3 -8.30 15.25 23.63
C GLU A 3 -7.25 14.46 24.43
N PRO A 4 -6.05 14.19 23.85
CA PRO A 4 -5.00 13.47 24.56
C PRO A 4 -4.40 14.35 25.66
N GLU A 5 -4.14 13.79 26.82
CA GLU A 5 -3.46 14.49 27.92
C GLU A 5 -2.00 14.79 27.61
N VAL A 6 -1.35 13.95 26.78
CA VAL A 6 0.05 14.07 26.40
C VAL A 6 0.22 13.80 24.90
N VAL A 7 1.02 14.63 24.25
CA VAL A 7 1.46 14.45 22.86
C VAL A 7 2.98 14.36 22.84
N ILE A 8 3.50 13.26 22.28
CA ILE A 8 4.94 13.01 22.17
C ILE A 8 5.38 13.24 20.71
N GLY A 9 6.29 14.22 20.50
CA GLY A 9 6.88 14.49 19.20
C GLY A 9 8.01 13.52 18.86
N LEU A 10 7.84 12.71 17.82
CA LEU A 10 8.86 11.74 17.37
C LEU A 10 9.95 12.37 16.50
N GLY A 11 9.77 13.61 16.05
CA GLY A 11 10.65 14.28 15.09
C GLY A 11 12.08 14.53 15.57
N ALA A 12 12.37 14.39 16.88
CA ALA A 12 13.73 14.54 17.43
C ALA A 12 14.49 13.21 17.51
N ILE A 13 13.87 12.08 17.17
CA ILE A 13 14.51 10.75 17.25
C ILE A 13 15.23 10.49 15.92
N GLU A 14 16.55 10.69 15.91
CA GLU A 14 17.36 10.58 14.69
C GLU A 14 17.40 9.15 14.14
N ASP A 15 17.41 8.13 14.99
CA ASP A 15 17.42 6.71 14.58
C ASP A 15 16.17 6.28 13.78
N MET A 16 15.09 7.07 13.87
CA MET A 16 13.88 6.84 13.10
C MET A 16 13.86 7.54 11.73
N LYS A 17 14.94 8.20 11.32
CA LYS A 17 15.04 8.98 10.09
C LYS A 17 16.06 8.41 9.11
N GLY A 18 15.91 8.84 7.85
CA GLY A 18 16.88 8.61 6.79
C GLY A 18 16.75 7.24 6.12
N ILE A 19 17.54 7.09 5.08
CA ILE A 19 17.59 5.91 4.21
C ILE A 19 19.05 5.50 4.13
N ARG A 20 19.36 4.25 4.48
CA ARG A 20 20.71 3.72 4.36
C ARG A 20 20.69 2.37 3.64
N LYS A 21 21.78 2.07 2.95
CA LYS A 21 22.03 0.77 2.36
C LYS A 21 22.99 0.02 3.29
N ASP A 22 22.61 -1.18 3.68
CA ASP A 22 23.42 -2.06 4.50
C ASP A 22 24.45 -2.83 3.64
N LYS A 23 25.42 -3.49 4.27
CA LYS A 23 26.53 -4.17 3.57
C LYS A 23 26.07 -5.32 2.68
N ASP A 24 24.96 -5.94 3.02
CA ASP A 24 24.34 -7.03 2.25
C ASP A 24 23.49 -6.53 1.07
N GLY A 25 23.39 -5.20 0.89
CA GLY A 25 22.61 -4.58 -0.18
C GLY A 25 21.15 -4.28 0.20
N SER A 26 20.68 -4.70 1.37
CA SER A 26 19.36 -4.35 1.89
C SER A 26 19.26 -2.85 2.18
N LEU A 27 18.02 -2.33 2.21
CA LEU A 27 17.77 -0.93 2.56
C LEU A 27 17.02 -0.84 3.88
N HIS A 28 17.52 0.01 4.75
CA HIS A 28 16.86 0.43 5.96
C HIS A 28 16.28 1.83 5.80
N ILE A 29 15.00 2.01 6.10
CA ILE A 29 14.28 3.28 6.00
C ILE A 29 13.65 3.57 7.36
N GLY A 30 14.09 4.63 8.02
CA GLY A 30 13.49 5.06 9.28
C GLY A 30 12.01 5.46 9.09
N ALA A 31 11.14 5.10 10.00
CA ALA A 31 9.70 5.35 9.88
C ALA A 31 9.35 6.85 9.82
N MET A 32 10.20 7.72 10.39
CA MET A 32 10.06 9.18 10.36
C MET A 32 10.66 9.83 9.10
N THR A 33 11.21 9.05 8.16
CA THR A 33 11.67 9.57 6.87
C THR A 33 10.48 10.14 6.09
N SER A 34 10.62 11.38 5.61
CA SER A 34 9.53 12.06 4.91
C SER A 34 9.23 11.39 3.57
N LEU A 35 7.98 11.45 3.14
CA LEU A 35 7.58 10.92 1.83
C LEU A 35 8.30 11.64 0.68
N THR A 36 8.68 12.90 0.86
CA THR A 36 9.51 13.63 -0.11
C THR A 36 10.91 13.05 -0.22
N GLU A 37 11.55 12.69 0.92
CA GLU A 37 12.86 12.03 0.92
C GLU A 37 12.78 10.65 0.27
N VAL A 38 11.80 9.83 0.61
CA VAL A 38 11.57 8.52 -0.02
C VAL A 38 11.41 8.66 -1.53
N ALA A 39 10.58 9.62 -1.99
CA ALA A 39 10.30 9.83 -3.42
C ALA A 39 11.51 10.34 -4.22
N ARG A 40 12.47 11.03 -3.56
CA ARG A 40 13.64 11.65 -4.22
C ARG A 40 14.94 10.90 -3.99
N SER A 41 14.95 9.92 -3.11
CA SER A 41 16.14 9.14 -2.83
C SER A 41 16.57 8.33 -4.04
N GLN A 42 17.83 8.51 -4.45
CA GLN A 42 18.40 7.70 -5.52
C GLN A 42 18.44 6.21 -5.14
N LEU A 43 18.78 5.89 -3.88
CA LEU A 43 18.75 4.52 -3.38
C LEU A 43 17.36 3.86 -3.57
N ILE A 44 16.29 4.60 -3.27
CA ILE A 44 14.92 4.09 -3.43
C ILE A 44 14.52 4.03 -4.91
N THR A 45 14.88 5.03 -5.71
CA THR A 45 14.54 5.05 -7.13
C THR A 45 15.19 3.87 -7.88
N GLU A 46 16.42 3.52 -7.53
CA GLU A 46 17.15 2.40 -8.13
C GLU A 46 16.66 1.04 -7.61
N ALA A 47 16.50 0.87 -6.30
CA ALA A 47 16.17 -0.42 -5.71
C ALA A 47 14.66 -0.69 -5.58
N ALA A 48 13.83 0.34 -5.53
CA ALA A 48 12.40 0.24 -5.26
C ALA A 48 11.58 1.30 -6.02
N PRO A 49 11.64 1.35 -7.35
CA PRO A 49 11.03 2.43 -8.15
C PRO A 49 9.51 2.57 -7.90
N ALA A 50 8.79 1.48 -7.67
CA ALA A 50 7.38 1.53 -7.29
C ALA A 50 7.14 2.27 -5.96
N LEU A 51 8.06 2.15 -4.99
CA LEU A 51 7.97 2.87 -3.71
C LEU A 51 8.23 4.37 -3.88
N ALA A 52 9.24 4.76 -4.68
CA ALA A 52 9.50 6.15 -5.00
C ALA A 52 8.28 6.80 -5.67
N GLN A 53 7.69 6.12 -6.66
CA GLN A 53 6.50 6.58 -7.37
C GLN A 53 5.30 6.68 -6.42
N ALA A 54 5.05 5.66 -5.59
CA ALA A 54 3.96 5.67 -4.61
C ALA A 54 4.08 6.84 -3.64
N ALA A 55 5.27 7.06 -3.07
CA ALA A 55 5.54 8.18 -2.16
C ALA A 55 5.32 9.53 -2.86
N SER A 56 5.69 9.66 -4.14
CA SER A 56 5.59 10.91 -4.92
C SER A 56 4.15 11.37 -5.18
N VAL A 57 3.18 10.46 -5.15
CA VAL A 57 1.76 10.75 -5.46
C VAL A 57 0.86 10.82 -4.22
N VAL A 58 1.43 10.68 -3.02
CA VAL A 58 0.69 10.91 -1.77
C VAL A 58 0.33 12.39 -1.66
N ALA A 59 -0.94 12.67 -1.38
CA ALA A 59 -1.47 14.02 -1.08
C ALA A 59 -0.91 15.14 -1.98
N GLY A 60 -0.32 16.18 -1.38
CA GLY A 60 0.35 17.30 -2.05
C GLY A 60 1.77 17.50 -1.53
N PRO A 61 2.60 18.35 -2.18
CA PRO A 61 4.02 18.53 -1.81
C PRO A 61 4.22 18.92 -0.34
N GLN A 62 3.43 19.85 0.17
CA GLN A 62 3.52 20.32 1.56
C GLN A 62 3.26 19.18 2.56
N ILE A 63 2.26 18.34 2.26
CA ILE A 63 1.94 17.20 3.12
C ILE A 63 3.04 16.15 3.04
N ARG A 64 3.63 15.89 1.86
CA ARG A 64 4.74 14.94 1.72
C ARG A 64 6.03 15.38 2.42
N ASN A 65 6.26 16.69 2.54
CA ASN A 65 7.40 17.23 3.29
C ASN A 65 7.32 16.95 4.79
N MET A 66 6.10 16.79 5.32
CA MET A 66 5.82 16.52 6.74
C MET A 66 5.37 15.09 7.00
N GLY A 67 4.63 14.51 6.07
CA GLY A 67 4.16 13.13 6.15
C GLY A 67 5.31 12.14 6.00
N THR A 68 5.29 11.08 6.78
CA THR A 68 6.37 10.10 6.88
C THR A 68 5.97 8.76 6.27
N LEU A 69 6.97 7.92 5.95
CA LEU A 69 6.72 6.56 5.47
C LEU A 69 5.94 5.75 6.51
N GLY A 70 6.36 5.79 7.78
CA GLY A 70 5.66 5.10 8.86
C GLY A 70 4.23 5.57 9.04
N GLY A 71 4.00 6.89 8.97
CA GLY A 71 2.65 7.47 9.02
C GLY A 71 1.77 7.01 7.85
N ASN A 72 2.33 6.84 6.66
CA ASN A 72 1.58 6.30 5.51
C ASN A 72 1.28 4.80 5.66
N VAL A 73 2.24 3.99 6.11
CA VAL A 73 2.04 2.54 6.37
C VAL A 73 0.99 2.35 7.46
N MET A 74 1.05 3.12 8.54
CA MET A 74 0.17 3.00 9.71
C MET A 74 -1.15 3.77 9.55
N LEU A 75 -1.41 4.38 8.39
CA LEU A 75 -2.64 5.13 8.11
C LEU A 75 -3.88 4.31 8.51
N ASP A 76 -4.82 4.94 9.21
CA ASP A 76 -6.10 4.32 9.53
C ASP A 76 -7.00 4.20 8.31
N THR A 77 -7.92 3.24 8.34
CA THR A 77 -8.87 2.99 7.26
C THR A 77 -9.87 4.13 7.09
N ARG A 78 -10.34 4.32 5.88
CA ARG A 78 -11.26 5.38 5.48
C ARG A 78 -12.57 4.82 4.92
N CYS A 79 -13.67 5.51 5.23
CA CYS A 79 -14.97 5.18 4.69
C CYS A 79 -15.81 6.46 4.55
N GLN A 80 -16.52 6.62 3.44
CA GLN A 80 -17.39 7.78 3.22
C GLN A 80 -18.47 7.94 4.30
N TRP A 81 -18.90 6.84 4.92
CA TRP A 81 -19.88 6.84 6.02
C TRP A 81 -19.27 7.21 7.38
N TYR A 82 -17.97 7.05 7.53
CA TYR A 82 -17.24 7.43 8.74
C TYR A 82 -16.62 8.83 8.66
N ASN A 83 -16.14 9.23 7.49
CA ASN A 83 -15.49 10.53 7.24
C ASN A 83 -16.52 11.65 7.10
N GLN A 84 -17.39 11.76 8.08
CA GLN A 84 -18.48 12.73 8.14
C GLN A 84 -18.47 13.46 9.48
N SER A 85 -19.23 14.56 9.60
CA SER A 85 -19.37 15.28 10.86
C SER A 85 -19.97 14.38 11.95
N HIS A 86 -19.69 14.68 13.21
CA HIS A 86 -20.27 13.96 14.35
C HIS A 86 -21.81 14.01 14.31
N PHE A 87 -22.38 15.18 13.98
CA PHE A 87 -23.82 15.37 13.86
C PHE A 87 -24.43 14.42 12.82
N TRP A 88 -23.84 14.37 11.62
CA TRP A 88 -24.31 13.50 10.54
C TRP A 88 -24.22 12.03 10.91
N ARG A 89 -23.10 11.58 11.50
CA ARG A 89 -22.90 10.22 11.97
C ARG A 89 -23.92 9.85 13.06
N LYS A 90 -24.18 10.75 13.99
CA LYS A 90 -25.17 10.55 15.06
C LYS A 90 -26.57 10.40 14.50
N SER A 91 -26.98 11.18 13.49
CA SER A 91 -28.30 11.09 12.86
C SER A 91 -28.55 9.76 12.16
N LEU A 92 -27.48 9.05 11.72
CA LEU A 92 -27.55 7.71 11.14
C LEU A 92 -27.39 6.57 12.17
N GLY A 93 -27.21 6.87 13.47
CA GLY A 93 -26.96 5.87 14.50
C GLY A 93 -25.54 5.30 14.47
N TYR A 94 -24.56 6.06 13.93
CA TYR A 94 -23.15 5.69 13.80
C TYR A 94 -22.92 4.46 12.89
N CYS A 95 -21.79 3.76 13.01
CA CYS A 95 -21.48 2.56 12.24
C CYS A 95 -20.47 1.67 12.99
N LEU A 96 -20.26 0.44 12.50
CA LEU A 96 -19.32 -0.54 13.07
C LEU A 96 -17.91 0.00 13.31
N LYS A 97 -17.44 0.97 12.52
CA LYS A 97 -16.11 1.53 12.72
C LYS A 97 -16.01 2.25 14.08
N LYS A 98 -17.06 2.94 14.49
CA LYS A 98 -17.09 3.63 15.78
C LYS A 98 -18.51 3.94 16.22
N ASP A 99 -18.82 3.63 17.48
CA ASP A 99 -19.99 4.00 18.25
C ASP A 99 -21.32 3.36 17.79
N GLY A 100 -21.34 2.54 16.72
CA GLY A 100 -22.55 1.89 16.20
C GLY A 100 -22.37 0.40 15.96
N THR A 101 -23.48 -0.25 15.55
CA THR A 101 -23.56 -1.71 15.41
C THR A 101 -23.85 -2.18 13.97
N VAL A 102 -24.01 -1.24 13.04
CA VAL A 102 -24.33 -1.53 11.65
C VAL A 102 -23.23 -1.10 10.69
N CYS A 103 -23.11 -1.76 9.54
CA CYS A 103 -22.31 -1.31 8.42
C CYS A 103 -23.21 -0.72 7.35
N HIS A 104 -22.99 0.55 6.97
CA HIS A 104 -23.77 1.20 5.90
C HIS A 104 -23.26 0.85 4.48
N VAL A 105 -22.18 0.09 4.36
CA VAL A 105 -21.63 -0.39 3.08
C VAL A 105 -22.14 -1.79 2.76
N ILE A 106 -22.17 -2.68 3.75
CA ILE A 106 -22.59 -4.09 3.59
C ILE A 106 -23.72 -4.35 4.59
N GLU A 107 -24.91 -4.57 4.06
CA GLU A 107 -26.08 -4.94 4.87
C GLU A 107 -25.82 -6.25 5.62
N GLY A 108 -26.09 -6.26 6.93
CA GLY A 108 -25.82 -7.40 7.80
C GLY A 108 -24.35 -7.72 8.04
N GLY A 109 -23.43 -6.87 7.54
CA GLY A 109 -21.98 -7.04 7.74
C GLY A 109 -21.60 -6.95 9.21
N LYS A 110 -20.77 -7.90 9.68
CA LYS A 110 -20.30 -8.02 11.08
C LYS A 110 -18.90 -7.40 11.29
N LYS A 111 -18.21 -7.01 10.22
CA LYS A 111 -16.87 -6.38 10.24
C LYS A 111 -16.90 -5.08 9.50
N CYS A 112 -16.07 -4.14 9.93
CA CYS A 112 -15.90 -2.88 9.23
C CYS A 112 -15.13 -3.11 7.91
N VAL A 113 -15.64 -2.53 6.81
CA VAL A 113 -15.03 -2.62 5.48
C VAL A 113 -14.43 -1.29 5.02
N ALA A 114 -14.12 -0.40 5.94
CA ALA A 114 -13.42 0.84 5.62
C ALA A 114 -12.09 0.55 4.92
N ALA A 115 -11.78 1.30 3.87
CA ALA A 115 -10.65 1.01 2.98
C ALA A 115 -9.30 1.41 3.58
N ALA A 116 -8.30 0.55 3.45
CA ALA A 116 -6.90 0.92 3.56
C ALA A 116 -6.52 1.77 2.33
N SER A 117 -6.09 3.01 2.55
CA SER A 117 -5.85 4.00 1.48
C SER A 117 -4.40 4.49 1.45
N ASN A 118 -3.48 3.68 1.97
CA ASN A 118 -2.05 3.94 2.00
C ASN A 118 -1.41 3.61 0.65
N ASP A 119 -0.83 4.61 0.00
CA ASP A 119 -0.21 4.46 -1.32
C ASP A 119 1.08 3.61 -1.27
N THR A 120 1.91 3.75 -0.21
CA THR A 120 3.21 3.06 -0.12
C THR A 120 3.10 1.58 0.24
N ALA A 121 2.04 1.16 0.93
CA ALA A 121 1.87 -0.20 1.39
C ALA A 121 1.89 -1.26 0.26
N PRO A 122 1.16 -1.12 -0.86
CA PRO A 122 1.25 -2.10 -1.93
C PRO A 122 2.64 -2.18 -2.56
N ALA A 123 3.37 -1.05 -2.69
CA ALA A 123 4.74 -1.07 -3.18
C ALA A 123 5.67 -1.85 -2.24
N LEU A 124 5.58 -1.60 -0.94
CA LEU A 124 6.35 -2.33 0.09
C LEU A 124 6.01 -3.83 0.10
N MET A 125 4.74 -4.20 -0.13
CA MET A 125 4.34 -5.61 -0.23
C MET A 125 4.96 -6.31 -1.43
N THR A 126 5.10 -5.64 -2.58
CA THR A 126 5.77 -6.24 -3.75
C THR A 126 7.27 -6.45 -3.54
N LEU A 127 7.86 -5.79 -2.54
CA LEU A 127 9.26 -5.87 -2.15
C LEU A 127 9.49 -6.82 -0.97
N ALA A 128 8.45 -7.48 -0.46
CA ALA A 128 8.52 -8.33 0.74
C ALA A 128 9.17 -7.60 1.93
N ALA A 129 8.81 -6.33 2.15
CA ALA A 129 9.36 -5.51 3.21
C ALA A 129 9.10 -6.11 4.60
N GLU A 130 10.06 -5.91 5.51
CA GLU A 130 9.91 -6.22 6.93
C GLU A 130 9.71 -4.94 7.74
N LEU A 131 8.78 -4.97 8.67
CA LEU A 131 8.41 -3.85 9.53
C LEU A 131 8.93 -4.07 10.94
N HIS A 132 9.67 -3.11 11.49
CA HIS A 132 10.22 -3.18 12.83
C HIS A 132 9.44 -2.25 13.76
N PHE A 133 8.86 -2.83 14.79
CA PHE A 133 8.08 -2.13 15.81
C PHE A 133 8.77 -2.18 17.17
N LEU A 134 8.56 -1.12 17.93
CA LEU A 134 8.81 -1.08 19.37
C LEU A 134 7.47 -1.06 20.09
N SER A 135 7.31 -1.96 21.05
CA SER A 135 6.11 -2.06 21.88
C SER A 135 6.48 -2.17 23.37
N PRO A 136 5.54 -2.03 24.30
CA PRO A 136 5.82 -2.24 25.72
C PRO A 136 6.35 -3.64 26.06
N SER A 137 6.07 -4.64 25.22
CA SER A 137 6.58 -6.01 25.35
C SER A 137 7.94 -6.23 24.69
N GLY A 138 8.53 -5.20 24.06
CA GLY A 138 9.82 -5.27 23.37
C GLY A 138 9.72 -5.03 21.87
N GLU A 139 10.81 -5.32 21.16
CA GLU A 139 10.91 -5.20 19.72
C GLU A 139 10.18 -6.33 19.00
N VAL A 140 9.50 -6.01 17.91
CA VAL A 140 8.78 -6.96 17.05
C VAL A 140 9.12 -6.65 15.60
N ALA A 141 9.60 -7.65 14.88
CA ALA A 141 9.74 -7.58 13.43
C ALA A 141 8.72 -8.51 12.79
N LEU A 142 8.04 -8.03 11.75
CA LEU A 142 7.08 -8.86 11.02
C LEU A 142 7.09 -8.51 9.51
N PRO A 143 6.87 -9.51 8.64
CA PRO A 143 6.64 -9.26 7.23
C PRO A 143 5.46 -8.32 7.03
N ILE A 144 5.58 -7.39 6.09
CA ILE A 144 4.53 -6.40 5.84
C ILE A 144 3.16 -7.04 5.52
N GLU A 145 3.15 -8.22 4.90
CA GLU A 145 1.93 -8.96 4.58
C GLU A 145 1.12 -9.35 5.83
N GLU A 146 1.81 -9.57 6.94
CA GLU A 146 1.23 -9.96 8.21
C GLU A 146 0.70 -8.76 9.02
N LEU A 147 1.01 -7.53 8.61
CA LEU A 147 0.55 -6.35 9.34
C LEU A 147 -0.97 -6.23 9.36
N TRP A 148 -1.67 -6.65 8.30
CA TRP A 148 -3.08 -6.32 8.14
C TRP A 148 -4.04 -7.48 8.33
N LYS A 149 -5.17 -7.19 8.96
CA LYS A 149 -6.35 -8.04 9.04
C LYS A 149 -7.56 -7.40 8.35
N ALA A 150 -8.55 -8.21 8.00
CA ALA A 150 -9.72 -7.79 7.24
C ALA A 150 -10.84 -7.21 8.14
N ASP A 151 -10.49 -6.22 8.99
CA ASP A 151 -11.45 -5.47 9.79
C ASP A 151 -11.01 -4.00 9.88
N GLY A 152 -11.79 -3.13 9.26
CA GLY A 152 -11.47 -1.70 9.20
C GLY A 152 -11.63 -0.94 10.52
N THR A 153 -12.15 -1.56 11.59
CA THR A 153 -12.19 -0.94 12.92
C THR A 153 -10.78 -0.70 13.45
N TRP A 154 -9.96 -1.73 13.40
CA TRP A 154 -8.51 -1.70 13.59
C TRP A 154 -7.91 -2.75 12.68
N ASN A 155 -7.33 -2.34 11.56
CA ASN A 155 -6.88 -3.26 10.52
C ASN A 155 -5.43 -3.73 10.66
N LYS A 156 -4.80 -3.57 11.84
CA LYS A 156 -3.43 -3.98 12.12
C LYS A 156 -3.40 -5.17 13.08
N ASN A 157 -2.41 -6.04 12.88
CA ASN A 157 -2.11 -7.16 13.77
C ASN A 157 -1.15 -6.78 14.92
N VAL A 158 -0.78 -5.52 15.01
CA VAL A 158 -0.04 -4.94 16.15
C VAL A 158 -1.00 -4.13 17.01
N GLY A 159 -0.67 -3.99 18.30
CA GLY A 159 -1.43 -3.18 19.24
C GLY A 159 -1.39 -1.69 18.91
N PRO A 160 -2.33 -0.89 19.45
CA PRO A 160 -2.35 0.56 19.24
C PRO A 160 -1.16 1.28 19.94
N ASP A 161 -0.48 0.62 20.83
CA ASP A 161 0.70 1.01 21.59
C ASP A 161 2.02 0.61 20.91
N ALA A 162 1.98 -0.07 19.78
CA ALA A 162 3.15 -0.41 18.99
C ALA A 162 3.56 0.75 18.08
N LEU A 163 4.82 1.17 18.16
CA LEU A 163 5.43 2.22 17.35
C LEU A 163 6.23 1.59 16.22
N LEU A 164 5.88 1.86 14.97
CA LEU A 164 6.71 1.52 13.81
C LEU A 164 7.98 2.38 13.82
N VAL A 165 9.14 1.74 13.89
CA VAL A 165 10.45 2.39 14.00
C VAL A 165 11.14 2.47 12.64
N SER A 166 11.08 1.38 11.87
CA SER A 166 11.72 1.30 10.56
C SER A 166 11.07 0.28 9.63
N VAL A 167 11.38 0.42 8.34
CA VAL A 167 11.00 -0.49 7.26
C VAL A 167 12.29 -0.99 6.61
N HIS A 168 12.42 -2.29 6.50
CA HIS A 168 13.57 -2.94 5.86
C HIS A 168 13.15 -3.55 4.53
N LEU A 169 13.91 -3.28 3.49
CA LEU A 169 13.74 -3.88 2.17
C LEU A 169 14.88 -4.88 1.95
N PRO A 170 14.59 -6.15 1.64
CA PRO A 170 15.62 -7.11 1.31
C PRO A 170 16.40 -6.67 0.06
N ALA A 171 17.65 -7.07 -0.03
CA ALA A 171 18.41 -6.88 -1.26
C ALA A 171 17.76 -7.68 -2.40
N LEU A 172 17.48 -7.00 -3.51
CA LEU A 172 17.01 -7.67 -4.71
C LEU A 172 18.18 -8.19 -5.54
N SER A 173 18.09 -9.41 -6.00
CA SER A 173 19.09 -10.02 -6.86
C SER A 173 18.73 -9.78 -8.35
N GLY A 174 19.71 -9.35 -9.12
CA GLY A 174 19.57 -9.16 -10.57
C GLY A 174 18.77 -7.92 -11.00
N PRO A 175 18.59 -7.78 -12.32
CA PRO A 175 17.79 -6.70 -12.89
C PRO A 175 16.33 -6.79 -12.46
N HIS A 176 15.73 -5.66 -12.16
CA HIS A 176 14.32 -5.60 -11.77
C HIS A 176 13.70 -4.26 -12.16
N GLY A 177 12.39 -4.27 -12.32
CA GLY A 177 11.62 -3.05 -12.54
C GLY A 177 10.40 -3.00 -11.64
N GLY A 178 9.86 -1.80 -11.46
CA GLY A 178 8.68 -1.60 -10.64
C GLY A 178 7.90 -0.36 -11.01
N ALA A 179 6.59 -0.42 -10.81
CA ALA A 179 5.71 0.71 -11.07
C ALA A 179 4.57 0.79 -10.04
N TYR A 180 4.15 2.00 -9.74
CA TYR A 180 2.94 2.27 -8.97
C TYR A 180 2.00 3.19 -9.73
N LEU A 181 0.76 2.78 -9.87
CA LEU A 181 -0.31 3.56 -10.48
C LEU A 181 -1.45 3.81 -9.51
N LYS A 182 -1.92 5.06 -9.50
CA LYS A 182 -3.00 5.54 -8.63
C LYS A 182 -4.16 6.06 -9.45
N LEU A 183 -5.32 5.43 -9.32
CA LEU A 183 -6.59 5.97 -9.78
C LEU A 183 -7.08 7.01 -8.78
N ARG A 184 -7.32 8.23 -9.22
CA ARG A 184 -7.79 9.36 -8.42
C ARG A 184 -8.51 10.37 -9.33
N GLU A 185 -9.32 11.24 -8.76
CA GLU A 185 -10.05 12.27 -9.52
C GLU A 185 -9.16 13.47 -9.84
N ARG A 186 -8.35 13.90 -8.87
CA ARG A 186 -7.45 15.05 -8.98
C ARG A 186 -5.99 14.62 -8.91
N ASN A 187 -5.12 15.42 -9.51
CA ASN A 187 -3.68 15.12 -9.49
C ASN A 187 -2.98 15.40 -8.15
N ALA A 188 -3.69 15.97 -7.18
CA ALA A 188 -3.18 16.23 -5.82
C ALA A 188 -4.29 16.12 -4.79
N ILE A 189 -3.89 15.87 -3.53
CA ILE A 189 -4.75 15.88 -2.33
C ILE A 189 -5.88 14.83 -2.38
N ASP A 190 -5.73 13.79 -3.17
CA ASP A 190 -6.68 12.68 -3.22
C ASP A 190 -6.08 11.41 -2.63
N PHE A 191 -6.92 10.67 -1.91
CA PHE A 191 -6.67 9.25 -1.61
C PHE A 191 -6.88 8.40 -2.86
N PRO A 192 -6.24 7.22 -2.97
CA PRO A 192 -6.48 6.33 -4.10
C PRO A 192 -7.93 5.81 -4.08
N GLN A 193 -8.57 5.80 -5.23
CA GLN A 193 -9.76 4.99 -5.51
C GLN A 193 -9.36 3.55 -5.86
N LEU A 194 -8.15 3.39 -6.41
CA LEU A 194 -7.43 2.15 -6.66
C LEU A 194 -5.94 2.49 -6.74
N GLY A 195 -5.11 1.78 -6.01
CA GLY A 195 -3.66 1.81 -6.17
C GLY A 195 -3.16 0.43 -6.56
N ILE A 196 -2.29 0.34 -7.56
CA ILE A 196 -1.64 -0.91 -7.98
C ILE A 196 -0.14 -0.69 -8.02
N ALA A 197 0.59 -1.52 -7.27
CA ALA A 197 2.03 -1.68 -7.36
C ALA A 197 2.35 -2.98 -8.09
N ALA A 198 3.34 -2.94 -8.97
CA ALA A 198 3.89 -4.10 -9.66
C ALA A 198 5.42 -4.11 -9.52
N ARG A 199 6.01 -5.30 -9.38
CA ARG A 199 7.44 -5.55 -9.43
C ARG A 199 7.71 -6.76 -10.33
N LEU A 200 8.73 -6.65 -11.17
CA LEU A 200 9.24 -7.74 -12.01
C LEU A 200 10.74 -7.89 -11.75
N GLY A 201 11.20 -9.11 -11.55
CA GLY A 201 12.60 -9.50 -11.54
C GLY A 201 12.92 -10.26 -12.81
N PHE A 202 14.10 -10.04 -13.39
CA PHE A 202 14.50 -10.61 -14.68
C PHE A 202 15.71 -11.54 -14.51
N ALA A 203 15.70 -12.62 -15.27
CA ALA A 203 16.87 -13.47 -15.48
C ALA A 203 17.82 -12.83 -16.50
N GLU A 204 19.02 -13.41 -16.66
CA GLU A 204 20.04 -12.92 -17.60
C GLU A 204 19.57 -12.89 -19.06
N ASP A 205 18.67 -13.80 -19.43
CA ASP A 205 18.07 -13.88 -20.77
C ASP A 205 16.93 -12.89 -21.01
N GLY A 206 16.61 -12.06 -20.01
CA GLY A 206 15.51 -11.08 -20.05
C GLY A 206 14.12 -11.65 -19.74
N SER A 207 14.02 -12.95 -19.49
CA SER A 207 12.77 -13.56 -19.03
C SER A 207 12.46 -13.16 -17.59
N ILE A 208 11.17 -13.13 -17.23
CA ILE A 208 10.71 -12.83 -15.86
C ILE A 208 10.98 -14.05 -14.97
N CYS A 209 11.77 -13.88 -13.90
CA CYS A 209 11.99 -14.90 -12.88
C CYS A 209 11.13 -14.70 -11.64
N GLU A 210 10.79 -13.45 -11.31
CA GLU A 210 9.93 -13.09 -10.18
C GLU A 210 8.94 -12.01 -10.58
N ALA A 211 7.75 -12.06 -10.01
CA ALA A 211 6.74 -11.02 -10.19
C ALA A 211 5.84 -10.88 -8.96
N ALA A 212 5.55 -9.67 -8.56
CA ALA A 212 4.61 -9.38 -7.49
C ALA A 212 3.70 -8.22 -7.87
N VAL A 213 2.43 -8.34 -7.55
CA VAL A 213 1.46 -7.25 -7.70
C VAL A 213 0.64 -7.12 -6.42
N ALA A 214 0.47 -5.92 -5.94
CA ALA A 214 -0.39 -5.61 -4.81
C ALA A 214 -1.33 -4.44 -5.12
N ALA A 215 -2.53 -4.50 -4.55
CA ALA A 215 -3.55 -3.47 -4.70
C ALA A 215 -3.95 -2.87 -3.35
N THR A 216 -4.35 -1.59 -3.34
CA THR A 216 -4.90 -0.89 -2.17
C THR A 216 -6.19 -0.14 -2.52
N ALA A 217 -6.86 0.41 -1.51
CA ALA A 217 -8.09 1.19 -1.58
C ALA A 217 -9.36 0.39 -1.89
N LEU A 218 -9.33 -0.93 -1.89
CA LEU A 218 -10.48 -1.77 -2.22
C LEU A 218 -11.24 -2.24 -0.96
N GLY A 219 -10.53 -2.58 0.08
CA GLY A 219 -11.07 -3.08 1.33
C GLY A 219 -10.18 -2.73 2.53
N PRO A 220 -10.38 -3.35 3.70
CA PRO A 220 -9.68 -2.98 4.94
C PRO A 220 -8.17 -3.20 4.94
N ARG A 221 -7.63 -3.90 3.96
CA ARG A 221 -6.20 -4.20 3.83
C ARG A 221 -5.73 -4.08 2.37
N PRO A 222 -4.48 -3.72 2.14
CA PRO A 222 -3.84 -3.96 0.86
C PRO A 222 -3.80 -5.47 0.58
N THR A 223 -3.78 -5.86 -0.68
CA THR A 223 -3.93 -7.28 -1.07
C THR A 223 -2.91 -7.62 -2.15
N LEU A 224 -2.09 -8.64 -1.90
CA LEU A 224 -1.27 -9.27 -2.92
C LEU A 224 -2.14 -10.08 -3.87
N LEU A 225 -1.85 -9.96 -5.16
CA LEU A 225 -2.51 -10.73 -6.20
C LEU A 225 -1.86 -12.12 -6.26
N GLN A 226 -2.66 -13.13 -5.98
CA GLN A 226 -2.21 -14.52 -6.01
C GLN A 226 -1.78 -14.96 -7.41
N SER A 227 -0.82 -15.88 -7.48
CA SER A 227 -0.36 -16.49 -8.72
C SER A 227 0.37 -15.55 -9.71
N THR A 228 0.77 -14.33 -9.32
CA THR A 228 1.44 -13.39 -10.22
C THR A 228 2.73 -14.01 -10.77
N THR A 229 3.66 -14.45 -9.91
CA THR A 229 4.89 -15.11 -10.34
C THR A 229 4.59 -16.36 -11.15
N LYS A 230 3.66 -17.21 -10.70
CA LYS A 230 3.32 -18.47 -11.40
C LYS A 230 2.87 -18.26 -12.84
N LEU A 231 2.21 -17.14 -13.15
CA LEU A 231 1.74 -16.83 -14.50
C LEU A 231 2.79 -16.15 -15.35
N LEU A 232 3.61 -15.31 -14.76
CA LEU A 232 4.55 -14.47 -15.49
C LEU A 232 5.97 -15.05 -15.57
N ALA A 233 6.37 -15.95 -14.66
CA ALA A 233 7.70 -16.57 -14.70
C ALA A 233 7.94 -17.35 -15.99
N GLY A 234 9.12 -17.15 -16.59
CA GLY A 234 9.51 -17.73 -17.87
C GLY A 234 8.93 -17.02 -19.10
N THR A 235 8.14 -15.94 -18.93
CA THR A 235 7.69 -15.11 -20.06
C THR A 235 8.65 -13.96 -20.28
N THR A 236 8.69 -13.44 -21.51
CA THR A 236 9.55 -12.31 -21.89
C THR A 236 8.69 -11.12 -22.32
N PRO A 237 8.84 -9.94 -21.68
CA PRO A 237 8.11 -8.75 -22.08
C PRO A 237 8.28 -8.43 -23.56
N GLY A 238 7.15 -8.17 -24.24
CA GLY A 238 7.13 -7.93 -25.67
C GLY A 238 6.89 -9.17 -26.54
N GLU A 239 6.92 -10.37 -25.96
CA GLU A 239 6.58 -11.61 -26.64
C GLU A 239 5.12 -12.04 -26.41
N SER A 240 4.61 -12.92 -27.27
CA SER A 240 3.22 -13.42 -27.19
C SER A 240 2.90 -14.13 -25.89
N ASN A 241 3.86 -14.91 -25.35
CA ASN A 241 3.72 -15.62 -24.08
C ASN A 241 3.47 -14.67 -22.90
N PHE A 242 4.12 -13.50 -22.89
CA PHE A 242 3.89 -12.48 -21.87
C PHE A 242 2.50 -11.84 -22.03
N GLU A 243 2.09 -11.50 -23.26
CA GLU A 243 0.77 -10.91 -23.51
C GLU A 243 -0.37 -11.87 -23.11
N GLU A 244 -0.25 -13.15 -23.38
CA GLU A 244 -1.23 -14.18 -22.97
C GLU A 244 -1.31 -14.30 -21.44
N ALA A 245 -0.15 -14.43 -20.76
CA ALA A 245 -0.07 -14.50 -19.32
C ALA A 245 -0.63 -13.24 -18.65
N LEU A 246 -0.35 -12.07 -19.20
CA LEU A 246 -0.85 -10.78 -18.75
C LEU A 246 -2.39 -10.70 -18.85
N LEU A 247 -2.99 -11.17 -19.94
CA LEU A 247 -4.44 -11.24 -20.10
C LEU A 247 -5.09 -12.17 -19.07
N GLU A 248 -4.49 -13.35 -18.84
CA GLU A 248 -4.97 -14.27 -17.83
C GLU A 248 -4.89 -13.67 -16.42
N LEU A 249 -3.76 -13.02 -16.09
CA LEU A 249 -3.57 -12.35 -14.81
C LEU A 249 -4.59 -11.21 -14.60
N CYS A 250 -4.87 -10.42 -15.65
CA CYS A 250 -5.91 -9.39 -15.63
C CYS A 250 -7.31 -9.97 -15.33
N ALA A 251 -7.63 -11.09 -15.94
CA ALA A 251 -8.92 -11.77 -15.69
C ALA A 251 -9.02 -12.31 -14.25
N LYS A 252 -7.93 -12.86 -13.70
CA LYS A 252 -7.85 -13.30 -12.30
C LYS A 252 -7.94 -12.13 -11.32
N ALA A 253 -7.23 -11.03 -11.59
CA ALA A 253 -7.29 -9.82 -10.79
C ALA A 253 -8.70 -9.25 -10.75
N HIS A 254 -9.40 -9.21 -11.88
CA HIS A 254 -10.80 -8.76 -11.95
C HIS A 254 -11.73 -9.61 -11.07
N LYS A 255 -11.48 -10.89 -10.90
CA LYS A 255 -12.25 -11.76 -10.00
C LYS A 255 -11.87 -11.58 -8.53
N GLN A 256 -10.57 -11.51 -8.23
CA GLN A 256 -10.04 -11.45 -6.86
C GLN A 256 -10.22 -10.10 -6.19
N LEU A 257 -10.01 -9.01 -6.93
CA LEU A 257 -10.02 -7.64 -6.40
C LEU A 257 -11.39 -7.00 -6.61
N SER A 258 -12.15 -6.86 -5.54
CA SER A 258 -13.51 -6.31 -5.58
C SER A 258 -13.60 -5.02 -4.76
N PRO A 259 -13.75 -3.86 -5.41
CA PRO A 259 -14.09 -2.60 -4.75
C PRO A 259 -15.42 -2.71 -4.00
N LEU A 260 -15.56 -1.90 -2.98
CA LEU A 260 -16.80 -1.74 -2.20
C LEU A 260 -17.22 -0.27 -2.21
N ALA A 261 -18.50 0.01 -1.95
CA ALA A 261 -19.02 1.37 -1.81
C ALA A 261 -18.59 2.04 -0.48
N ASN A 262 -17.32 1.84 -0.10
CA ASN A 262 -16.74 2.34 1.15
C ASN A 262 -16.04 3.71 1.00
N ILE A 263 -15.63 4.08 -0.20
CA ILE A 263 -15.04 5.38 -0.52
C ILE A 263 -15.81 6.02 -1.68
N PRO A 264 -15.70 7.36 -1.87
CA PRO A 264 -16.31 8.03 -3.02
C PRO A 264 -15.86 7.43 -4.35
N GLY A 265 -16.75 7.45 -5.34
CA GLY A 265 -16.54 6.90 -6.66
C GLY A 265 -17.38 5.65 -6.94
N ASP A 266 -17.68 5.42 -8.20
CA ASP A 266 -18.47 4.29 -8.67
C ASP A 266 -17.70 2.97 -8.51
N GLU A 267 -18.26 2.00 -7.79
CA GLU A 267 -17.60 0.72 -7.54
C GLU A 267 -17.46 -0.12 -8.82
N THR A 268 -18.44 -0.02 -9.74
CA THR A 268 -18.40 -0.72 -11.02
C THR A 268 -17.29 -0.18 -11.91
N TYR A 269 -17.15 1.14 -11.95
CA TYR A 269 -16.02 1.80 -12.64
C TYR A 269 -14.68 1.37 -12.04
N ARG A 270 -14.53 1.45 -10.72
CA ARG A 270 -13.32 1.02 -10.01
C ARG A 270 -12.98 -0.45 -10.30
N LYS A 271 -14.01 -1.32 -10.37
CA LYS A 271 -13.86 -2.73 -10.73
C LYS A 271 -13.33 -2.91 -12.16
N ARG A 272 -13.87 -2.16 -13.12
CA ARG A 272 -13.41 -2.17 -14.52
C ARG A 272 -11.98 -1.64 -14.67
N MET A 273 -11.54 -0.72 -13.79
CA MET A 273 -10.20 -0.16 -13.83
C MET A 273 -9.12 -1.11 -13.28
N VAL A 274 -9.47 -2.14 -12.50
CA VAL A 274 -8.51 -3.11 -11.97
C VAL A 274 -7.63 -3.74 -13.07
N PRO A 275 -8.17 -4.44 -14.08
CA PRO A 275 -7.34 -5.04 -15.13
C PRO A 275 -6.58 -3.99 -15.95
N ILE A 276 -7.14 -2.80 -16.15
CA ILE A 276 -6.51 -1.72 -16.93
C ILE A 276 -5.28 -1.19 -16.19
N PHE A 277 -5.39 -0.89 -14.90
CA PHE A 277 -4.28 -0.39 -14.10
C PHE A 277 -3.22 -1.47 -13.87
N LEU A 278 -3.65 -2.72 -13.70
CA LEU A 278 -2.75 -3.86 -13.60
C LEU A 278 -1.90 -4.01 -14.86
N LYS A 279 -2.55 -4.07 -16.03
CA LYS A 279 -1.83 -4.15 -17.32
C LYS A 279 -0.83 -3.02 -17.47
N ARG A 280 -1.25 -1.78 -17.22
CA ARG A 280 -0.38 -0.60 -17.33
C ARG A 280 0.80 -0.65 -16.34
N ALA A 281 0.56 -1.07 -15.09
CA ALA A 281 1.62 -1.16 -14.08
C ALA A 281 2.67 -2.21 -14.46
N LEU A 282 2.25 -3.37 -14.96
CA LEU A 282 3.17 -4.42 -15.40
C LEU A 282 3.95 -4.01 -16.65
N LEU A 283 3.31 -3.36 -17.62
CA LEU A 283 4.01 -2.84 -18.80
C LEU A 283 5.04 -1.76 -18.46
N LEU A 284 4.75 -0.90 -17.47
CA LEU A 284 5.72 0.08 -16.97
C LEU A 284 6.85 -0.58 -16.17
N ALA A 285 6.53 -1.58 -15.34
CA ALA A 285 7.55 -2.34 -14.60
C ALA A 285 8.47 -3.18 -15.50
N ALA A 286 8.02 -3.49 -16.72
CA ALA A 286 8.80 -4.20 -17.73
C ALA A 286 9.76 -3.31 -18.54
N GLN A 287 9.68 -1.99 -18.38
CA GLN A 287 10.61 -1.06 -19.00
C GLN A 287 11.83 -0.88 -18.08
N PRO A 288 13.05 -1.10 -18.57
CA PRO A 288 14.28 -0.97 -17.77
C PRO A 288 14.57 0.46 -17.33
#